data_d949d848ff03148765173f1a4c13f043
#
_entry.id   d949d848ff03148765173f1a4c13f043
#
_cell.length_a   1.000
_cell.length_b   1.000
_cell.length_c   1.000
_cell.angle_alpha   90.00
_cell.angle_beta   90.00
_cell.angle_gamma   90.00
#
_symmetry.space_group_name_H-M   'P 1'
#
loop_
_entity.id
_entity.type
_entity.pdbx_description
1 polymer ?
#
loop_
_entity_poly.entity_id
_entity_poly.type
_entity_poly.pdbx_seq_one_letter_code
_entity_poly.pdbx_strand_id
1 'polypeptide(L)'
;MPNGEKIRIRLKAYDHRVLDQSTKEIVDTAKRTGADVAGPIPLPTVINRWTVLRSPHVDKKSREQFEMRTHKRLIDILEPTPDTVDALMKLDLPPGVDVEIKAFGREHAAK
;
A
#
# COMPACT_ATOMS: atom_id res chain seq x y z
N MET A 1 -28.89 -3.73 2.07
CA MET A 1 -28.11 -4.50 1.11
C MET A 1 -26.88 -3.74 0.65
N PRO A 2 -25.73 -4.28 0.84
CA PRO A 2 -24.55 -3.60 0.33
C PRO A 2 -24.65 -3.47 -1.19
N ASN A 3 -24.19 -2.36 -1.69
CA ASN A 3 -24.21 -2.13 -3.13
C ASN A 3 -23.09 -2.87 -3.86
N GLY A 4 -22.25 -3.60 -3.13
CA GLY A 4 -21.17 -4.35 -3.73
C GLY A 4 -19.95 -3.52 -4.10
N GLU A 5 -20.01 -2.24 -3.87
CA GLU A 5 -18.87 -1.37 -4.15
C GLU A 5 -17.81 -1.51 -3.08
N LYS A 6 -16.59 -1.50 -3.51
CA LYS A 6 -15.46 -1.45 -2.59
C LYS A 6 -14.27 -0.81 -3.27
N ILE A 7 -13.41 -0.24 -2.45
CA ILE A 7 -12.15 0.31 -2.91
C ILE A 7 -11.04 -0.50 -2.28
N ARG A 8 -10.18 -1.04 -3.11
CA ARG A 8 -9.01 -1.78 -2.64
C ARG A 8 -7.78 -0.91 -2.80
N ILE A 9 -7.10 -0.68 -1.71
CA ILE A 9 -5.90 0.15 -1.68
C ILE A 9 -4.72 -0.73 -1.33
N ARG A 10 -3.72 -0.70 -2.19
CA ARG A 10 -2.49 -1.45 -2.00
C ARG A 10 -1.37 -0.46 -1.80
N LEU A 11 -0.66 -0.60 -0.70
CA LEU A 11 0.43 0.29 -0.33
C LEU A 11 1.74 -0.46 -0.33
N LYS A 12 2.77 0.18 -0.85
CA LYS A 12 4.12 -0.38 -0.86
C LYS A 12 5.10 0.66 -0.37
N ALA A 13 6.04 0.24 0.42
CA ALA A 13 7.14 1.11 0.85
C ALA A 13 8.32 0.27 1.30
N TYR A 14 9.49 0.85 1.24
CA TYR A 14 10.68 0.20 1.75
C TYR A 14 10.79 0.36 3.26
N ASP A 15 10.20 1.40 3.81
CA ASP A 15 10.22 1.66 5.25
C ASP A 15 8.88 1.28 5.85
N HIS A 16 8.87 0.28 6.72
CA HIS A 16 7.64 -0.21 7.31
C HIS A 16 6.97 0.82 8.23
N ARG A 17 7.74 1.70 8.84
CA ARG A 17 7.17 2.72 9.72
C ARG A 17 6.34 3.73 8.96
N VAL A 18 6.88 4.19 7.85
CA VAL A 18 6.18 5.13 6.99
C VAL A 18 4.94 4.47 6.41
N LEU A 19 5.07 3.20 6.04
CA LEU A 19 3.96 2.43 5.50
C LEU A 19 2.84 2.29 6.53
N ASP A 20 3.18 1.93 7.76
CA ASP A 20 2.18 1.75 8.80
C ASP A 20 1.47 3.06 9.15
N GLN A 21 2.21 4.15 9.15
CA GLN A 21 1.65 5.47 9.41
C GLN A 21 0.66 5.85 8.30
N SER A 22 1.04 5.64 7.06
CA SER A 22 0.17 5.93 5.91
C SER A 22 -1.08 5.08 5.93
N THR A 23 -0.93 3.81 6.28
CA THR A 23 -2.04 2.88 6.41
C THR A 23 -3.04 3.37 7.46
N LYS A 24 -2.53 3.81 8.59
CA LYS A 24 -3.37 4.32 9.65
C LYS A 24 -4.13 5.57 9.22
N GLU A 25 -3.48 6.46 8.51
CA GLU A 25 -4.13 7.67 8.02
C GLU A 25 -5.27 7.35 7.06
N ILE A 26 -5.06 6.38 6.18
CA ILE A 26 -6.10 5.97 5.24
C ILE A 26 -7.28 5.35 5.98
N VAL A 27 -7.00 4.47 6.93
CA VAL A 27 -8.06 3.81 7.71
C VAL A 27 -8.85 4.85 8.50
N ASP A 28 -8.17 5.76 9.16
CA ASP A 28 -8.85 6.80 9.94
C ASP A 28 -9.71 7.70 9.06
N THR A 29 -9.21 8.04 7.89
CA THR A 29 -9.95 8.87 6.94
C THR A 29 -11.21 8.16 6.48
N ALA A 30 -11.10 6.89 6.14
CA ALA A 30 -12.25 6.11 5.68
C ALA A 30 -13.30 5.98 6.77
N LYS A 31 -12.87 5.70 7.99
CA LYS A 31 -13.80 5.58 9.12
C LYS A 31 -14.49 6.89 9.42
N ARG A 32 -13.77 7.99 9.31
CA ARG A 32 -14.32 9.32 9.57
C ARG A 32 -15.44 9.67 8.59
N THR A 33 -15.36 9.17 7.38
CA THR A 33 -16.35 9.42 6.35
C THR A 33 -17.49 8.40 6.36
N GLY A 34 -17.48 7.47 7.29
CA GLY A 34 -18.58 6.54 7.48
C GLY A 34 -18.48 5.24 6.72
N ALA A 35 -17.36 4.99 6.06
CA ALA A 35 -17.15 3.74 5.33
C ALA A 35 -16.63 2.66 6.27
N ASP A 36 -16.95 1.41 5.95
CA ASP A 36 -16.40 0.28 6.66
C ASP A 36 -15.03 -0.07 6.08
N VAL A 37 -14.14 -0.50 6.95
CA VAL A 37 -12.78 -0.84 6.55
C VAL A 37 -12.46 -2.26 6.97
N ALA A 38 -12.00 -3.05 6.00
CA ALA A 38 -11.50 -4.39 6.25
C ALA A 38 -9.97 -4.34 6.15
N GLY A 39 -9.33 -4.72 7.21
CA GLY A 39 -7.88 -4.65 7.29
C GLY A 39 -7.42 -3.48 8.11
N PRO A 40 -6.18 -3.06 8.07
CA PRO A 40 -5.16 -3.40 7.06
C PRO A 40 -4.65 -4.84 7.17
N ILE A 41 -4.38 -5.40 6.03
CA ILE A 41 -3.87 -6.77 5.93
C ILE A 41 -2.43 -6.69 5.47
N PRO A 42 -1.47 -7.19 6.27
CA PRO A 42 -0.09 -7.25 5.79
C PRO A 42 0.06 -8.32 4.73
N LEU A 43 0.67 -7.96 3.63
CA LEU A 43 1.01 -8.91 2.59
C LEU A 43 2.46 -9.35 2.79
N PRO A 44 2.86 -10.48 2.20
CA PRO A 44 4.23 -10.93 2.34
C PRO A 44 5.23 -9.89 1.89
N THR A 45 6.28 -9.72 2.68
CA THR A 45 7.36 -8.81 2.36
C THR A 45 8.22 -9.42 1.26
N VAL A 46 8.45 -8.63 0.22
CA VAL A 46 9.34 -9.07 -0.85
C VAL A 46 10.75 -8.60 -0.53
N ILE A 47 11.69 -9.54 -0.57
CA ILE A 47 13.08 -9.26 -0.28
C ILE A 47 13.87 -9.45 -1.55
N ASN A 48 14.51 -8.37 -2.00
CA ASN A 48 15.40 -8.42 -3.15
C ASN A 48 16.83 -8.32 -2.64
N ARG A 49 17.65 -9.25 -3.08
CA ARG A 49 19.06 -9.31 -2.68
C ARG A 49 19.91 -9.34 -3.93
N TRP A 50 20.98 -8.59 -3.87
CA TRP A 50 21.97 -8.64 -4.95
C TRP A 50 23.35 -8.35 -4.39
N THR A 51 24.35 -8.84 -5.12
CA THR A 51 25.73 -8.67 -4.75
C THR A 51 26.40 -7.77 -5.77
N VAL A 52 27.10 -6.78 -5.29
CA VAL A 52 27.84 -5.87 -6.15
C VAL A 52 29.32 -6.11 -5.95
N LEU A 53 30.04 -6.29 -7.07
CA LEU A 53 31.48 -6.38 -7.07
C LEU A 53 32.03 -5.01 -7.41
N ARG A 54 32.78 -4.44 -6.48
CA ARG A 54 33.32 -3.09 -6.69
C ARG A 54 34.49 -3.04 -7.63
N SER A 55 35.28 -4.09 -7.66
CA SER A 55 36.45 -4.13 -8.51
C SER A 55 36.77 -5.57 -8.86
N PRO A 56 37.17 -5.84 -10.10
CA PRO A 56 37.54 -7.20 -10.49
C PRO A 56 38.82 -7.69 -9.86
N HIS A 57 39.65 -6.78 -9.33
CA HIS A 57 40.91 -7.15 -8.72
C HIS A 57 40.82 -7.32 -7.22
N VAL A 58 39.71 -7.02 -6.63
CA VAL A 58 39.57 -7.03 -5.20
C VAL A 58 39.09 -8.38 -4.75
N ASP A 59 39.51 -8.79 -3.59
CA ASP A 59 39.12 -10.06 -3.03
C ASP A 59 37.65 -10.03 -2.55
N LYS A 60 37.28 -11.08 -1.82
CA LYS A 60 35.90 -11.25 -1.38
C LYS A 60 35.37 -10.12 -0.52
N LYS A 61 36.27 -9.36 0.11
CA LYS A 61 35.84 -8.27 0.97
C LYS A 61 35.21 -7.10 0.22
N SER A 62 35.49 -7.01 -1.06
CA SER A 62 34.90 -5.93 -1.85
C SER A 62 33.52 -6.26 -2.36
N ARG A 63 33.04 -7.46 -2.12
CA ARG A 63 31.67 -7.80 -2.46
C ARG A 63 30.74 -7.20 -1.42
N GLU A 64 29.76 -6.48 -1.90
CA GLU A 64 28.74 -5.96 -1.03
C GLU A 64 27.41 -6.60 -1.41
N GLN A 65 26.73 -7.09 -0.42
CA GLN A 65 25.40 -7.61 -0.61
C GLN A 65 24.41 -6.54 -0.20
N PHE A 66 23.51 -6.23 -1.09
CA PHE A 66 22.45 -5.30 -0.82
C PHE A 66 21.15 -6.05 -0.69
N GLU A 67 20.36 -5.62 0.24
CA GLU A 67 19.07 -6.21 0.49
C GLU A 67 18.06 -5.09 0.57
N MET A 68 16.98 -5.23 -0.19
CA MET A 68 15.91 -4.26 -0.16
C MET A 68 14.62 -4.99 0.14
N ARG A 69 13.94 -4.55 1.17
CA ARG A 69 12.67 -5.15 1.58
C ARG A 69 11.53 -4.23 1.20
N THR A 70 10.60 -4.79 0.46
CA THR A 70 9.40 -4.06 0.08
C THR A 70 8.26 -4.56 0.94
N HIS A 71 7.75 -3.68 1.79
CA HIS A 71 6.61 -3.99 2.65
C HIS A 71 5.34 -3.61 1.93
N LYS A 72 4.30 -4.42 2.10
CA LYS A 72 3.02 -4.20 1.42
C LYS A 72 1.89 -4.29 2.42
N ARG A 73 0.87 -3.46 2.21
CA ARG A 73 -0.35 -3.49 2.99
C ARG A 73 -1.54 -3.41 2.07
N LEU A 74 -2.60 -4.09 2.45
CA LEU A 74 -3.84 -4.10 1.69
C LEU A 74 -4.96 -3.59 2.57
N ILE A 75 -5.74 -2.66 2.05
CA ILE A 75 -6.89 -2.11 2.74
C ILE A 75 -8.08 -2.21 1.80
N ASP A 76 -9.16 -2.80 2.29
CA ASP A 76 -10.43 -2.80 1.56
C ASP A 76 -11.39 -1.86 2.26
N ILE A 77 -11.89 -0.89 1.52
CA ILE A 77 -12.91 0.02 2.02
C ILE A 77 -14.23 -0.44 1.44
N LEU A 78 -15.12 -0.82 2.33
CA LEU A 78 -16.41 -1.35 1.96
C LEU A 78 -17.46 -0.25 2.03
N GLU A 79 -18.36 -0.24 1.06
CA GLU A 79 -19.44 0.74 1.01
C GLU A 79 -18.92 2.18 1.09
N PRO A 80 -18.00 2.54 0.19
CA PRO A 80 -17.47 3.91 0.22
C PRO A 80 -18.55 4.92 -0.16
N THR A 81 -18.51 6.07 0.49
CA THR A 81 -19.38 7.17 0.14
C THR A 81 -18.63 8.13 -0.77
N PRO A 82 -19.32 9.05 -1.45
CA PRO A 82 -18.61 10.09 -2.21
C PRO A 82 -17.64 10.90 -1.33
N ASP A 83 -17.98 11.08 -0.07
CA ASP A 83 -17.09 11.76 0.86
C ASP A 83 -15.82 10.97 1.11
N THR A 84 -15.93 9.65 1.15
CA THR A 84 -14.76 8.78 1.33
C THR A 84 -13.80 8.93 0.16
N VAL A 85 -14.31 8.87 -1.06
CA VAL A 85 -13.49 9.03 -2.26
C VAL A 85 -12.80 10.38 -2.26
N ASP A 86 -13.55 11.42 -1.97
CA ASP A 86 -13.05 12.78 -1.94
C ASP A 86 -11.94 12.96 -0.91
N ALA A 87 -12.18 12.44 0.29
CA ALA A 87 -11.20 12.53 1.37
C ALA A 87 -9.92 11.79 1.04
N LEU A 88 -10.03 10.63 0.40
CA LEU A 88 -8.86 9.86 0.00
C LEU A 88 -8.05 10.57 -1.09
N MET A 89 -8.74 11.23 -2.00
CA MET A 89 -8.06 11.99 -3.05
C MET A 89 -7.30 13.20 -2.52
N LYS A 90 -7.76 13.75 -1.41
CA LYS A 90 -7.12 14.90 -0.78
C LYS A 90 -6.06 14.52 0.24
N LEU A 91 -5.94 13.25 0.52
CA LEU A 91 -4.99 12.78 1.54
C LEU A 91 -3.56 12.96 1.05
N ASP A 92 -2.75 13.59 1.89
CA ASP A 92 -1.36 13.82 1.59
C ASP A 92 -0.52 12.77 2.32
N LEU A 93 0.03 11.85 1.56
CA LEU A 93 0.84 10.78 2.12
C LEU A 93 2.32 11.12 2.04
N PRO A 94 3.12 10.59 2.98
CA PRO A 94 4.55 10.86 2.95
C PRO A 94 5.20 10.33 1.68
N PRO A 95 6.28 10.94 1.25
CA PRO A 95 7.03 10.42 0.11
C PRO A 95 7.60 9.04 0.45
N GLY A 96 7.79 8.23 -0.58
CA GLY A 96 8.33 6.88 -0.39
C GLY A 96 7.27 5.82 -0.26
N VAL A 97 6.00 6.19 -0.26
CA VAL A 97 4.89 5.24 -0.25
C VAL A 97 4.25 5.24 -1.62
N ASP A 98 4.20 4.07 -2.23
CA ASP A 98 3.53 3.87 -3.51
C ASP A 98 2.11 3.38 -3.23
N VAL A 99 1.13 4.04 -3.78
CA VAL A 99 -0.27 3.75 -3.53
C VAL A 99 -0.95 3.36 -4.84
N GLU A 100 -1.61 2.22 -4.81
CA GLU A 100 -2.39 1.75 -5.94
C GLU A 100 -3.83 1.59 -5.47
N ILE A 101 -4.75 2.24 -6.16
CA ILE A 101 -6.16 2.22 -5.78
C ILE A 101 -6.97 1.60 -6.91
N LYS A 102 -7.77 0.60 -6.56
CA LYS A 102 -8.69 -0.04 -7.48
C LYS A 102 -10.08 0.03 -6.93
N ALA A 103 -11.02 0.43 -7.76
CA ALA A 103 -12.42 0.49 -7.39
C ALA A 103 -13.15 -0.67 -8.04
N PHE A 104 -13.94 -1.36 -7.24
CA PHE A 104 -14.80 -2.44 -7.72
C PHE A 104 -16.25 -2.02 -7.49
N GLY A 105 -17.03 -2.06 -8.53
CA GLY A 105 -18.41 -1.62 -8.44
C GLY A 105 -19.36 -2.64 -9.02
N ARG A 106 -20.56 -2.66 -8.49
CA ARG A 106 -21.59 -3.57 -8.94
C ARG A 106 -22.01 -3.32 -10.37
N GLU A 107 -21.97 -2.11 -10.82
CA GLU A 107 -22.43 -1.83 -12.15
C GLU A 107 -21.53 -2.44 -13.22
N HIS A 108 -20.34 -2.83 -12.88
CA HIS A 108 -19.51 -3.56 -13.81
C HIS A 108 -20.10 -4.91 -14.13
N ALA A 109 -20.72 -5.53 -13.15
CA ALA A 109 -21.38 -6.80 -13.38
C ALA A 109 -22.67 -6.62 -14.17
N ALA A 110 -23.29 -5.48 -14.06
CA ALA A 110 -24.53 -5.22 -14.75
C ALA A 110 -24.32 -4.97 -16.24
N LYS A 111 -23.13 -4.71 -16.62
CA LYS A 111 -22.83 -4.51 -18.03
C LYS A 111 -22.61 -5.84 -18.73
#